data_e843f6926d902d253ebfe963b621352c
#
_entry.id   e843f6926d902d253ebfe963b621352c
#
_cell.length_a   1.000
_cell.length_b   1.000
_cell.length_c   1.000
_cell.angle_alpha   90.00
_cell.angle_beta   90.00
_cell.angle_gamma   90.00
#
_symmetry.space_group_name_H-M   'P 1'
#
loop_
_entity.id
_entity.type
_entity.pdbx_description
1 polymer ?
#
loop_
_entity_poly.entity_id
_entity_poly.type
_entity_poly.pdbx_seq_one_letter_code
_entity_poly.pdbx_strand_id
1 'polypeptide(L)'
;KEKIEDLKGVFSSQGKIAQTRELRMADHGTSGTKEIKSEHRLVQSIDGKKTIYCSPGHVIGIVNFSSEQKKLINFLSTHQIKESFSYSFGWKKGDIALWSNRSMLHAATSFNGDRKMFRITIQ
;
A
#
# COMPACT_ATOMS: atom_id res chain seq x y z
N LYS A 1 -11.04 -11.19 22.25
CA LYS A 1 -10.17 -10.33 21.40
C LYS A 1 -9.58 -11.24 20.35
N GLU A 2 -10.14 -11.27 19.15
CA GLU A 2 -9.49 -11.90 18.02
C GLU A 2 -8.14 -11.22 17.80
N LYS A 3 -7.11 -12.02 17.68
CA LYS A 3 -5.78 -11.48 17.41
C LYS A 3 -5.74 -11.03 15.96
N ILE A 4 -5.40 -9.79 15.70
CA ILE A 4 -5.22 -9.21 14.35
C ILE A 4 -4.32 -10.11 13.48
N GLU A 5 -3.43 -10.87 14.09
CA GLU A 5 -2.48 -11.79 13.44
C GLU A 5 -3.15 -12.90 12.63
N ASP A 6 -4.37 -13.30 13.01
CA ASP A 6 -5.11 -14.37 12.34
C ASP A 6 -6.00 -13.85 11.21
N LEU A 7 -6.21 -12.54 11.14
CA LEU A 7 -7.06 -11.92 10.15
C LEU A 7 -6.39 -11.85 8.77
N LYS A 8 -7.17 -12.16 7.73
CA LYS A 8 -6.76 -11.97 6.34
C LYS A 8 -7.50 -10.80 5.72
N GLY A 9 -6.77 -9.88 5.14
CA GLY A 9 -7.30 -8.82 4.31
C GLY A 9 -7.54 -9.29 2.88
N VAL A 10 -8.59 -8.78 2.26
CA VAL A 10 -8.86 -8.91 0.82
C VAL A 10 -8.34 -7.66 0.13
N PHE A 11 -7.48 -7.85 -0.85
CA PHE A 11 -6.83 -6.77 -1.60
C PHE A 11 -7.27 -6.81 -3.05
N SER A 12 -7.41 -5.64 -3.67
CA SER A 12 -7.77 -5.51 -5.07
C SER A 12 -6.87 -4.52 -5.81
N SER A 13 -6.51 -4.86 -7.04
CA SER A 13 -5.85 -3.93 -7.95
C SER A 13 -6.76 -2.77 -8.36
N GLN A 14 -8.06 -2.90 -8.15
CA GLN A 14 -9.09 -1.89 -8.40
C GLN A 14 -9.65 -1.26 -7.10
N GLY A 15 -8.93 -1.36 -5.98
CA GLY A 15 -9.22 -0.59 -4.77
C GLY A 15 -9.08 0.93 -5.01
N LYS A 16 -9.05 1.72 -3.94
CA LYS A 16 -8.91 3.18 -4.03
C LYS A 16 -7.72 3.66 -4.88
N ILE A 17 -6.68 2.82 -4.99
CA ILE A 17 -5.50 3.11 -5.82
C ILE A 17 -5.83 3.16 -7.32
N ALA A 18 -6.88 2.49 -7.78
CA ALA A 18 -7.27 2.47 -9.17
C ALA A 18 -7.64 3.87 -9.67
N GLN A 19 -8.37 4.64 -8.88
CA GLN A 19 -8.75 6.02 -9.21
C GLN A 19 -7.51 6.89 -9.47
N THR A 20 -6.49 6.74 -8.64
CA THR A 20 -5.22 7.46 -8.83
C THR A 20 -4.46 6.98 -10.06
N ARG A 21 -4.59 5.69 -10.40
CA ARG A 21 -3.98 5.11 -11.61
C ARG A 21 -4.68 5.62 -12.87
N GLU A 22 -6.00 5.63 -12.89
CA GLU A 22 -6.80 6.14 -14.02
C GLU A 22 -6.48 7.59 -14.32
N LEU A 23 -6.37 8.44 -13.30
CA LEU A 23 -5.95 9.83 -13.46
C LEU A 23 -4.54 9.97 -14.07
N ARG A 24 -3.62 9.06 -13.75
CA ARG A 24 -2.26 9.07 -14.31
C ARG A 24 -2.17 8.45 -15.70
N MET A 25 -3.07 7.52 -16.03
CA MET A 25 -3.06 6.79 -17.31
C MET A 25 -4.00 7.39 -18.34
N ALA A 26 -4.84 8.34 -17.97
CA ALA A 26 -5.64 9.11 -18.92
C ALA A 26 -4.77 9.75 -20.02
N ASP A 27 -3.51 10.07 -19.70
CA ASP A 27 -2.52 10.57 -20.66
C ASP A 27 -1.86 9.48 -21.54
N HIS A 28 -2.04 8.18 -21.23
CA HIS A 28 -1.29 7.10 -21.89
C HIS A 28 -2.15 5.99 -22.51
N GLY A 29 -3.47 6.16 -22.56
CA GLY A 29 -4.37 5.36 -23.40
C GLY A 29 -4.49 3.87 -23.09
N THR A 30 -4.15 3.41 -21.88
CA THR A 30 -4.33 2.00 -21.47
C THR A 30 -5.63 1.81 -20.72
N SER A 31 -6.65 1.36 -21.42
CA SER A 31 -7.95 1.00 -20.87
C SER A 31 -7.93 -0.43 -20.31
N GLY A 32 -8.54 -0.59 -19.12
CA GLY A 32 -9.13 -1.85 -18.71
C GLY A 32 -8.19 -3.01 -18.34
N THR A 33 -7.38 -2.87 -17.28
CA THR A 33 -6.77 -4.07 -16.69
C THR A 33 -7.81 -4.86 -15.88
N LYS A 34 -7.88 -6.18 -16.12
CA LYS A 34 -8.71 -7.10 -15.33
C LYS A 34 -8.42 -6.93 -13.83
N GLU A 35 -9.47 -6.87 -13.01
CA GLU A 35 -9.31 -6.83 -11.56
C GLU A 35 -8.58 -8.08 -11.07
N ILE A 36 -7.54 -7.89 -10.28
CA ILE A 36 -6.81 -8.95 -9.58
C ILE A 36 -7.13 -8.81 -8.10
N LYS A 37 -7.65 -9.89 -7.49
CA LYS A 37 -7.88 -9.99 -6.06
C LYS A 37 -6.93 -11.01 -5.43
N SER A 38 -6.51 -10.73 -4.21
CA SER A 38 -5.68 -11.63 -3.41
C SER A 38 -6.01 -11.49 -1.94
N GLU A 39 -5.74 -12.56 -1.19
CA GLU A 39 -5.89 -12.58 0.27
C GLU A 39 -4.52 -12.69 0.92
N HIS A 40 -4.26 -11.84 1.91
CA HIS A 40 -3.02 -11.86 2.68
C HIS A 40 -3.30 -11.64 4.15
N ARG A 41 -2.49 -12.23 5.03
CA ARG A 41 -2.54 -11.91 6.46
C ARG A 41 -2.30 -10.42 6.67
N LEU A 42 -3.10 -9.78 7.54
CA LEU A 42 -2.91 -8.37 7.90
C LEU A 42 -1.64 -8.15 8.71
N VAL A 43 -1.19 -9.17 9.43
CA VAL A 43 0.12 -9.17 10.08
C VAL A 43 0.99 -10.24 9.43
N GLN A 44 2.16 -9.84 9.00
CA GLN A 44 3.16 -10.73 8.40
C GLN A 44 4.44 -10.72 9.25
N SER A 45 5.15 -11.83 9.25
CA SER A 45 6.50 -11.89 9.81
C SER A 45 7.51 -11.81 8.67
N ILE A 46 8.39 -10.83 8.73
CA ILE A 46 9.46 -10.60 7.76
C ILE A 46 10.76 -10.48 8.55
N ASP A 47 11.69 -11.39 8.32
CA ASP A 47 12.97 -11.45 9.04
C ASP A 47 12.80 -11.42 10.58
N GLY A 48 11.81 -12.18 11.08
CA GLY A 48 11.51 -12.27 12.51
C GLY A 48 10.76 -11.06 13.10
N LYS A 49 10.48 -10.04 12.30
CA LYS A 49 9.73 -8.84 12.72
C LYS A 49 8.30 -8.88 12.22
N LYS A 50 7.35 -8.56 13.10
CA LYS A 50 5.94 -8.42 12.72
C LYS A 50 5.71 -7.08 12.03
N THR A 51 5.08 -7.13 10.87
CA THR A 51 4.72 -5.96 10.07
C THR A 51 3.23 -5.95 9.77
N ILE A 52 2.63 -4.76 9.66
CA ILE A 52 1.25 -4.59 9.23
C ILE A 52 1.21 -4.54 7.71
N TYR A 53 0.47 -5.47 7.10
CA TYR A 53 0.23 -5.51 5.66
C TYR A 53 -1.21 -5.07 5.38
N CYS A 54 -1.45 -3.76 5.39
CA CYS A 54 -2.76 -3.17 5.20
C CYS A 54 -2.67 -1.87 4.39
N SER A 55 -2.38 -2.01 3.10
CA SER A 55 -2.30 -0.85 2.20
C SER A 55 -3.66 -0.19 2.01
N PRO A 56 -3.85 1.09 2.38
CA PRO A 56 -5.13 1.80 2.27
C PRO A 56 -5.66 1.91 0.84
N GLY A 57 -4.76 1.84 -0.13
CA GLY A 57 -5.11 1.92 -1.56
C GLY A 57 -5.62 0.60 -2.13
N HIS A 58 -5.28 -0.53 -1.53
CA HIS A 58 -5.54 -1.87 -2.08
C HIS A 58 -6.50 -2.69 -1.23
N VAL A 59 -6.52 -2.51 0.09
CA VAL A 59 -7.39 -3.29 0.98
C VAL A 59 -8.85 -2.90 0.78
N ILE A 60 -9.70 -3.90 0.49
CA ILE A 60 -11.13 -3.70 0.24
C ILE A 60 -12.02 -4.37 1.29
N GLY A 61 -11.47 -5.29 2.10
CA GLY A 61 -12.21 -6.00 3.12
C GLY A 61 -11.34 -6.92 3.98
N ILE A 62 -11.97 -7.62 4.91
CA ILE A 62 -11.38 -8.65 5.75
C ILE A 62 -12.23 -9.92 5.62
N VAL A 63 -11.58 -11.05 5.42
CA VAL A 63 -12.23 -12.35 5.23
C VAL A 63 -13.02 -12.71 6.50
N ASN A 64 -14.28 -13.13 6.32
CA ASN A 64 -15.19 -13.56 7.40
C ASN A 64 -15.38 -12.57 8.56
N PHE A 65 -15.13 -11.28 8.31
CA PHE A 65 -15.25 -10.24 9.32
C PHE A 65 -16.36 -9.26 8.91
N SER A 66 -17.46 -9.17 9.66
CA SER A 66 -18.67 -8.55 9.15
C SER A 66 -18.80 -7.04 9.42
N SER A 67 -19.11 -6.63 10.64
CA SER A 67 -19.63 -5.27 10.84
C SER A 67 -18.57 -4.21 11.15
N GLU A 68 -17.45 -4.60 11.74
CA GLU A 68 -16.43 -3.66 12.22
C GLU A 68 -15.17 -3.57 11.33
N GLN A 69 -15.15 -4.30 10.21
CA GLN A 69 -14.00 -4.34 9.32
C GLN A 69 -13.56 -2.94 8.86
N LYS A 70 -14.50 -2.04 8.57
CA LYS A 70 -14.17 -0.67 8.15
C LYS A 70 -13.44 0.09 9.25
N LYS A 71 -13.87 -0.06 10.51
CA LYS A 71 -13.21 0.59 11.65
C LYS A 71 -11.79 0.07 11.83
N LEU A 72 -11.61 -1.25 11.73
CA LEU A 72 -10.29 -1.87 11.85
C LEU A 72 -9.36 -1.47 10.70
N ILE A 73 -9.82 -1.52 9.45
CA ILE A 73 -9.04 -1.08 8.29
C ILE A 73 -8.64 0.39 8.43
N ASN A 74 -9.57 1.26 8.81
CA ASN A 74 -9.28 2.67 9.03
C ASN A 74 -8.27 2.87 10.14
N PHE A 75 -8.42 2.17 11.27
CA PHE A 75 -7.46 2.24 12.37
C PHE A 75 -6.05 1.81 11.93
N LEU A 76 -5.92 0.66 11.26
CA LEU A 76 -4.63 0.16 10.78
C LEU A 76 -4.01 1.11 9.75
N SER A 77 -4.82 1.61 8.83
CA SER A 77 -4.38 2.57 7.80
C SER A 77 -3.84 3.86 8.42
N THR A 78 -4.57 4.42 9.39
CA THR A 78 -4.17 5.65 10.09
C THR A 78 -2.96 5.39 10.99
N HIS A 79 -2.90 4.22 11.63
CA HIS A 79 -1.77 3.87 12.50
C HIS A 79 -0.45 3.82 11.75
N GLN A 80 -0.44 3.20 10.56
CA GLN A 80 0.77 3.01 9.76
C GLN A 80 1.40 4.32 9.26
N ILE A 81 0.60 5.36 9.07
CA ILE A 81 1.06 6.65 8.53
C ILE A 81 1.35 7.70 9.60
N LYS A 82 1.36 7.32 10.89
CA LYS A 82 1.76 8.24 11.97
C LYS A 82 3.17 8.74 11.75
N GLU A 83 3.42 9.97 12.14
CA GLU A 83 4.73 10.62 12.02
C GLU A 83 5.85 9.78 12.66
N SER A 84 5.57 9.15 13.81
CA SER A 84 6.52 8.26 14.50
C SER A 84 6.94 7.01 13.69
N PHE A 85 6.21 6.66 12.64
CA PHE A 85 6.48 5.51 11.74
C PHE A 85 6.80 5.95 10.30
N SER A 86 6.82 7.25 10.04
CA SER A 86 6.99 7.80 8.71
C SER A 86 8.33 8.50 8.56
N TYR A 87 8.92 8.38 7.39
CA TYR A 87 10.13 9.09 7.02
C TYR A 87 9.96 9.74 5.65
N SER A 88 10.27 11.02 5.55
CA SER A 88 10.25 11.75 4.28
C SER A 88 11.64 11.82 3.69
N PHE A 89 11.83 11.24 2.51
CA PHE A 89 13.10 11.24 1.81
C PHE A 89 13.14 12.37 0.77
N GLY A 90 14.07 13.30 0.97
CA GLY A 90 14.32 14.41 0.04
C GLY A 90 15.26 13.98 -1.10
N TRP A 91 14.70 13.62 -2.25
CA TRP A 91 15.44 13.15 -3.42
C TRP A 91 16.36 14.19 -4.03
N LYS A 92 17.59 13.79 -4.34
CA LYS A 92 18.55 14.54 -5.16
C LYS A 92 18.91 13.73 -6.42
N LYS A 93 19.44 14.39 -7.44
CA LYS A 93 19.94 13.72 -8.63
C LYS A 93 21.07 12.76 -8.26
N GLY A 94 20.92 11.49 -8.69
CA GLY A 94 21.88 10.43 -8.41
C GLY A 94 21.56 9.58 -7.18
N ASP A 95 20.55 9.94 -6.37
CA ASP A 95 20.15 9.13 -5.23
C ASP A 95 19.55 7.79 -5.66
N ILE A 96 19.87 6.77 -4.87
CA ILE A 96 19.31 5.42 -4.98
C ILE A 96 18.68 5.06 -3.63
N ALA A 97 17.43 4.61 -3.64
CA ALA A 97 16.77 4.11 -2.45
C ALA A 97 16.30 2.66 -2.67
N LEU A 98 16.53 1.82 -1.66
CA LEU A 98 16.06 0.44 -1.61
C LEU A 98 15.10 0.28 -0.43
N TRP A 99 14.00 -0.41 -0.66
CA TRP A 99 13.06 -0.74 0.41
C TRP A 99 12.34 -2.06 0.13
N SER A 100 11.86 -2.69 1.20
CA SER A 100 11.03 -3.88 1.08
C SER A 100 9.56 -3.50 0.88
N ASN A 101 8.98 -3.85 -0.25
CA ASN A 101 7.55 -3.64 -0.53
C ASN A 101 6.62 -4.43 0.41
N ARG A 102 7.14 -5.45 1.10
CA ARG A 102 6.36 -6.29 2.02
C ARG A 102 6.23 -5.67 3.40
N SER A 103 7.15 -4.79 3.79
CA SER A 103 7.19 -4.20 5.13
C SER A 103 7.01 -2.68 5.15
N MET A 104 7.05 -2.01 3.99
CA MET A 104 6.98 -0.55 3.93
C MET A 104 5.90 -0.08 2.97
N LEU A 105 5.06 0.83 3.44
CA LEU A 105 4.22 1.66 2.59
C LEU A 105 5.05 2.83 2.06
N HIS A 106 4.81 3.19 0.82
CA HIS A 106 5.48 4.34 0.22
C HIS A 106 4.50 5.15 -0.64
N ALA A 107 4.68 6.46 -0.65
CA ALA A 107 3.90 7.37 -1.48
C ALA A 107 4.80 8.51 -1.96
N ALA A 108 4.51 9.01 -3.15
CA ALA A 108 5.14 10.24 -3.63
C ALA A 108 4.40 11.45 -3.04
N THR A 109 5.15 12.42 -2.52
CA THR A 109 4.62 13.74 -2.19
C THR A 109 4.48 14.58 -3.46
N SER A 110 3.68 15.65 -3.39
CA SER A 110 3.62 16.65 -4.47
C SER A 110 5.00 17.28 -4.70
N PHE A 111 5.29 17.60 -5.93
CA PHE A 111 6.54 18.27 -6.33
C PHE A 111 6.24 19.25 -7.46
N ASN A 112 7.09 20.26 -7.60
CA ASN A 112 7.04 21.23 -8.69
C ASN A 112 8.17 20.93 -9.68
N GLY A 113 7.89 21.13 -10.98
CA GLY A 113 8.84 20.93 -12.07
C GLY A 113 8.89 19.48 -12.57
N ASP A 114 9.85 19.21 -13.45
CA ASP A 114 10.03 17.91 -14.09
C ASP A 114 10.82 16.95 -13.19
N ARG A 115 10.32 15.74 -13.07
CA ARG A 115 10.98 14.67 -12.33
C ARG A 115 10.97 13.37 -13.13
N LYS A 116 12.13 12.80 -13.34
CA LYS A 116 12.28 11.48 -13.94
C LYS A 116 12.86 10.52 -12.91
N MET A 117 12.16 9.42 -12.65
CA MET A 117 12.57 8.37 -11.72
C MET A 117 12.50 7.02 -12.40
N PHE A 118 13.48 6.17 -12.12
CA PHE A 118 13.49 4.78 -12.54
C PHE A 118 13.16 3.89 -11.36
N ARG A 119 12.38 2.85 -11.58
CA ARG A 119 12.02 1.87 -10.56
C ARG A 119 12.22 0.46 -11.09
N ILE A 120 12.88 -0.36 -10.30
CA ILE A 120 13.05 -1.80 -10.55
C ILE A 120 12.48 -2.53 -9.34
N THR A 121 11.70 -3.59 -9.57
CA THR A 121 11.26 -4.50 -8.52
C THR A 121 12.05 -5.79 -8.65
N ILE A 122 12.75 -6.16 -7.60
CA ILE A 122 13.49 -7.42 -7.47
C ILE A 122 12.58 -8.39 -6.73
N GLN A 123 12.43 -9.61 -7.26
CA GLN A 123 11.66 -10.71 -6.66
C GLN A 123 12.59 -11.65 -5.92
#